data_729ed7a921fbfa816d7a05f4f00e5ba0
#
_entry.id   729ed7a921fbfa816d7a05f4f00e5ba0
#
_cell.length_a   1.000
_cell.length_b   1.000
_cell.length_c   1.000
_cell.angle_alpha   90.00
_cell.angle_beta   90.00
_cell.angle_gamma   90.00
#
_symmetry.space_group_name_H-M   'P 1'
#
loop_
_entity.id
_entity.type
_entity.pdbx_description
1 polymer ?
#
loop_
_entity_poly.entity_id
_entity_poly.type
_entity_poly.pdbx_seq_one_letter_code
_entity_poly.pdbx_strand_id
1 'polypeptide(L)'
;MKQNSTKSLKWLTGVAGFFCLIAVVRMTTQTLGFFFGHAVAQRVVWIDGIELFQGSIALFRWLGGIALFGLLIAFMLNSIKGLNNGVLFPRKNISILFCAAAISFVFFFCNTNIGIVLGERVFKIDITEILVPAIICTFAIMYKVAVNVSEENSLTI
;
A
#
# COMPACT_ATOMS: atom_id res chain seq x y z
N MET A 1 -2.36 0.73 -31.60
CA MET A 1 -2.09 1.41 -30.32
C MET A 1 -2.44 0.56 -29.10
N LYS A 2 -3.62 -0.09 -29.03
CA LYS A 2 -4.11 -0.90 -27.89
C LYS A 2 -3.15 -2.04 -27.44
N GLN A 3 -2.50 -2.74 -28.39
CA GLN A 3 -1.64 -3.89 -28.09
C GLN A 3 -0.30 -3.51 -27.42
N ASN A 4 0.25 -2.34 -27.75
CA ASN A 4 1.50 -1.87 -27.14
C ASN A 4 1.29 -1.39 -25.70
N SER A 5 0.16 -0.71 -25.44
CA SER A 5 -0.17 -0.22 -24.10
C SER A 5 -0.40 -1.36 -23.11
N THR A 6 -1.06 -2.45 -23.55
CA THR A 6 -1.24 -3.65 -22.70
C THR A 6 0.06 -4.40 -22.44
N LYS A 7 0.97 -4.46 -23.41
CA LYS A 7 2.31 -5.05 -23.21
C LYS A 7 3.12 -4.28 -22.18
N SER A 8 3.18 -2.95 -22.32
CA SER A 8 3.90 -2.08 -21.38
C SER A 8 3.32 -2.17 -19.96
N LEU A 9 2.00 -2.21 -19.82
CA LEU A 9 1.36 -2.34 -18.51
C LEU A 9 1.62 -3.70 -17.87
N LYS A 10 1.60 -4.80 -18.64
CA LYS A 10 1.96 -6.14 -18.14
C LYS A 10 3.40 -6.20 -17.67
N TRP A 11 4.32 -5.62 -18.43
CA TRP A 11 5.73 -5.55 -18.03
C TRP A 11 5.91 -4.74 -16.74
N LEU A 12 5.30 -3.55 -16.66
CA LEU A 12 5.32 -2.72 -15.47
C LEU A 12 4.74 -3.43 -14.24
N THR A 13 3.63 -4.17 -14.43
CA THR A 13 3.02 -4.99 -13.36
C THR A 13 3.98 -6.09 -12.89
N GLY A 14 4.69 -6.74 -13.80
CA GLY A 14 5.69 -7.75 -13.47
C GLY A 14 6.83 -7.17 -12.65
N VAL A 15 7.38 -6.03 -13.08
CA VAL A 15 8.45 -5.31 -12.36
C VAL A 15 7.97 -4.84 -10.99
N ALA A 16 6.79 -4.21 -10.92
CA ALA A 16 6.21 -3.78 -9.65
C ALA A 16 5.97 -4.96 -8.71
N GLY A 17 5.45 -6.09 -9.22
CA GLY A 17 5.26 -7.31 -8.45
C GLY A 17 6.56 -7.87 -7.88
N PHE A 18 7.64 -7.83 -8.65
CA PHE A 18 8.96 -8.26 -8.18
C PHE A 18 9.47 -7.37 -7.03
N PHE A 19 9.40 -6.05 -7.16
CA PHE A 19 9.79 -5.14 -6.08
C PHE A 19 8.88 -5.26 -4.85
N CYS A 20 7.57 -5.46 -5.05
CA CYS A 20 6.64 -5.74 -3.96
C CYS A 20 7.03 -7.01 -3.20
N LEU A 21 7.38 -8.08 -3.91
CA LEU A 21 7.81 -9.34 -3.27
C LEU A 21 9.05 -9.12 -2.39
N ILE A 22 10.07 -8.43 -2.92
CA ILE A 22 11.28 -8.10 -2.16
C ILE A 22 10.93 -7.28 -0.91
N ALA A 23 10.06 -6.26 -1.05
CA ALA A 23 9.65 -5.42 0.06
C ALA A 23 8.89 -6.21 1.13
N VAL A 24 7.96 -7.09 0.74
CA VAL A 24 7.21 -7.97 1.66
C VAL A 24 8.15 -8.92 2.39
N VAL A 25 9.09 -9.56 1.68
CA VAL A 25 10.09 -10.45 2.31
C VAL A 25 10.92 -9.67 3.33
N ARG A 26 11.42 -8.49 2.97
CA ARG A 26 12.20 -7.64 3.89
C ARG A 26 11.40 -7.22 5.11
N MET A 27 10.15 -6.80 4.94
CA MET A 27 9.28 -6.41 6.06
C MET A 27 8.96 -7.60 6.96
N THR A 28 8.71 -8.77 6.38
CA THR A 28 8.43 -9.99 7.14
C THR A 28 9.65 -10.42 7.95
N THR A 29 10.84 -10.42 7.37
CA THR A 29 12.08 -10.75 8.10
C THR A 29 12.36 -9.76 9.23
N GLN A 30 12.13 -8.45 9.02
CA GLN A 30 12.25 -7.47 10.08
C GLN A 30 11.25 -7.72 11.22
N THR A 31 9.97 -7.97 10.89
CA THR A 31 8.93 -8.18 11.89
C THR A 31 9.15 -9.48 12.67
N LEU A 32 9.55 -10.56 11.99
CA LEU A 32 9.94 -11.81 12.67
C LEU A 32 11.16 -11.59 13.57
N GLY A 33 12.13 -10.80 13.14
CA GLY A 33 13.29 -10.43 13.97
C GLY A 33 12.89 -9.69 15.23
N PHE A 34 11.86 -8.83 15.18
CA PHE A 34 11.32 -8.14 16.34
C PHE A 34 10.72 -9.12 17.36
N PHE A 35 9.96 -10.11 16.92
CA PHE A 35 9.28 -11.04 17.83
C PHE A 35 10.15 -12.20 18.30
N PHE A 36 11.05 -12.69 17.45
CA PHE A 36 11.82 -13.91 17.72
C PHE A 36 13.31 -13.68 17.99
N GLY A 37 13.77 -12.43 18.00
CA GLY A 37 15.14 -12.08 18.42
C GLY A 37 16.25 -12.59 17.51
N HIS A 38 15.98 -12.90 16.24
CA HIS A 38 16.98 -13.42 15.33
C HIS A 38 17.89 -12.30 14.77
N ALA A 39 19.15 -12.62 14.57
CA ALA A 39 20.33 -11.76 14.39
C ALA A 39 20.34 -10.78 13.20
N VAL A 40 19.28 -10.70 12.41
CA VAL A 40 19.20 -9.85 11.19
C VAL A 40 18.49 -8.52 11.44
N ALA A 41 17.80 -8.38 12.57
CA ALA A 41 17.07 -7.16 12.91
C ALA A 41 17.62 -6.52 14.18
N GLN A 42 17.50 -5.19 14.26
CA GLN A 42 17.74 -4.46 15.51
C GLN A 42 16.90 -5.11 16.62
N ARG A 43 17.51 -5.35 17.78
CA ARG A 43 16.82 -5.97 18.91
C ARG A 43 15.69 -5.08 19.37
N VAL A 44 14.51 -5.68 19.55
CA VAL A 44 13.41 -5.01 20.26
C VAL A 44 13.84 -4.75 21.69
N VAL A 45 13.68 -3.53 22.14
CA VAL A 45 13.84 -3.15 23.54
C VAL A 45 12.41 -3.01 24.09
N TRP A 46 11.92 -4.09 24.71
CA TRP A 46 10.61 -4.06 25.35
C TRP A 46 10.65 -3.09 26.54
N ILE A 47 9.69 -2.18 26.57
CA ILE A 47 9.55 -1.19 27.64
C ILE A 47 8.35 -1.61 28.49
N ASP A 48 8.60 -1.85 29.78
CA ASP A 48 7.59 -2.28 30.74
C ASP A 48 6.38 -1.33 30.71
N GLY A 49 5.19 -1.91 30.57
CA GLY A 49 3.92 -1.21 30.53
C GLY A 49 3.44 -0.75 29.15
N ILE A 50 4.26 -0.84 28.10
CA ILE A 50 3.86 -0.49 26.72
C ILE A 50 4.16 -1.58 25.69
N GLU A 51 4.44 -2.80 26.12
CA GLU A 51 4.82 -3.93 25.24
C GLU A 51 3.73 -4.22 24.22
N LEU A 52 2.47 -4.17 24.63
CA LEU A 52 1.32 -4.38 23.75
C LEU A 52 1.26 -3.31 22.64
N PHE A 53 1.55 -2.06 22.99
CA PHE A 53 1.59 -0.96 22.02
C PHE A 53 2.74 -1.11 21.03
N GLN A 54 3.94 -1.49 21.52
CA GLN A 54 5.09 -1.79 20.66
C GLN A 54 4.80 -2.93 19.69
N GLY A 55 4.23 -4.04 20.19
CA GLY A 55 3.81 -5.17 19.37
C GLY A 55 2.75 -4.79 18.33
N SER A 56 1.80 -3.93 18.71
CA SER A 56 0.76 -3.44 17.80
C SER A 56 1.35 -2.59 16.66
N ILE A 57 2.28 -1.69 16.94
CA ILE A 57 2.97 -0.90 15.92
C ILE A 57 3.67 -1.80 14.90
N ALA A 58 4.44 -2.80 15.38
CA ALA A 58 5.14 -3.73 14.52
C ALA A 58 4.17 -4.55 13.64
N LEU A 59 3.09 -5.04 14.24
CA LEU A 59 2.08 -5.86 13.56
C LEU A 59 1.31 -5.05 12.50
N PHE A 60 0.78 -3.87 12.87
CA PHE A 60 0.01 -3.04 11.94
C PHE A 60 0.88 -2.48 10.80
N ARG A 61 2.15 -2.17 11.08
CA ARG A 61 3.11 -1.82 10.03
C ARG A 61 3.27 -2.97 9.03
N TRP A 62 3.45 -4.19 9.51
CA TRP A 62 3.61 -5.38 8.66
C TRP A 62 2.34 -5.68 7.84
N LEU A 63 1.18 -5.78 8.50
CA LEU A 63 -0.10 -6.03 7.83
C LEU A 63 -0.45 -4.91 6.84
N GLY A 64 -0.27 -3.66 7.24
CA GLY A 64 -0.52 -2.49 6.38
C GLY A 64 0.36 -2.51 5.13
N GLY A 65 1.64 -2.83 5.27
CA GLY A 65 2.55 -2.95 4.13
C GLY A 65 2.14 -4.06 3.17
N ILE A 66 1.84 -5.27 3.66
CA ILE A 66 1.37 -6.38 2.82
C ILE A 66 0.06 -5.99 2.11
N ALA A 67 -0.88 -5.37 2.82
CA ALA A 67 -2.16 -4.96 2.26
C ALA A 67 -1.97 -3.90 1.16
N LEU A 68 -1.11 -2.89 1.35
CA LEU A 68 -0.82 -1.88 0.33
C LEU A 68 -0.21 -2.50 -0.94
N PHE A 69 0.74 -3.42 -0.80
CA PHE A 69 1.30 -4.11 -1.95
C PHE A 69 0.26 -4.98 -2.66
N GLY A 70 -0.57 -5.69 -1.91
CA GLY A 70 -1.69 -6.47 -2.47
C GLY A 70 -2.68 -5.59 -3.25
N LEU A 71 -3.04 -4.42 -2.71
CA LEU A 71 -3.93 -3.47 -3.38
C LEU A 71 -3.28 -2.89 -4.65
N LEU A 72 -1.98 -2.59 -4.64
CA LEU A 72 -1.26 -2.13 -5.84
C LEU A 72 -1.32 -3.18 -6.95
N ILE A 73 -1.03 -4.43 -6.64
CA ILE A 73 -1.10 -5.53 -7.62
C ILE A 73 -2.54 -5.73 -8.12
N ALA A 74 -3.53 -5.69 -7.23
CA ALA A 74 -4.94 -5.81 -7.59
C ALA A 74 -5.38 -4.67 -8.53
N PHE A 75 -4.97 -3.43 -8.26
CA PHE A 75 -5.20 -2.27 -9.12
C PHE A 75 -4.64 -2.49 -10.53
N MET A 76 -3.38 -2.92 -10.62
CA MET A 76 -2.72 -3.16 -11.89
C MET A 76 -3.37 -4.30 -12.69
N LEU A 77 -3.69 -5.42 -12.02
CA LEU A 77 -4.37 -6.55 -12.67
C LEU A 77 -5.76 -6.17 -13.17
N ASN A 78 -6.54 -5.41 -12.39
CA ASN A 78 -7.85 -4.92 -12.84
C ASN A 78 -7.72 -3.97 -14.03
N SER A 79 -6.70 -3.11 -14.04
CA SER A 79 -6.43 -2.22 -15.16
C SER A 79 -6.07 -2.99 -16.44
N ILE A 80 -5.26 -4.04 -16.35
CA ILE A 80 -4.95 -4.93 -17.49
C ILE A 80 -6.23 -5.62 -18.01
N LYS A 81 -7.05 -6.17 -17.10
CA LYS A 81 -8.31 -6.80 -17.48
C LYS A 81 -9.26 -5.80 -18.15
N GLY A 82 -9.36 -4.59 -17.59
CA GLY A 82 -10.16 -3.52 -18.17
C GLY A 82 -9.72 -3.19 -19.59
N LEU A 83 -8.44 -2.95 -19.82
CA LEU A 83 -7.89 -2.66 -21.15
C LEU A 83 -8.16 -3.78 -22.17
N ASN A 84 -8.06 -5.04 -21.76
CA ASN A 84 -8.40 -6.17 -22.64
C ASN A 84 -9.89 -6.16 -23.06
N ASN A 85 -10.76 -5.75 -22.14
CA ASN A 85 -12.21 -5.66 -22.36
C ASN A 85 -12.67 -4.31 -22.95
N GLY A 86 -11.74 -3.41 -23.30
CA GLY A 86 -12.07 -2.10 -23.84
C GLY A 86 -12.44 -1.05 -22.80
N VAL A 87 -12.36 -1.37 -21.51
CA VAL A 87 -12.64 -0.46 -20.40
C VAL A 87 -11.33 0.18 -19.94
N LEU A 88 -11.21 1.51 -20.12
CA LEU A 88 -10.00 2.25 -19.71
C LEU A 88 -9.89 2.40 -18.19
N PHE A 89 -11.01 2.64 -17.53
CA PHE A 89 -11.09 2.92 -16.10
C PHE A 89 -12.01 1.91 -15.40
N PRO A 90 -11.51 0.76 -14.95
CA PRO A 90 -12.33 -0.22 -14.22
C PRO A 90 -12.89 0.35 -12.92
N ARG A 91 -14.22 0.35 -12.75
CA ARG A 91 -14.91 0.89 -11.57
C ARG A 91 -14.43 0.28 -10.24
N LYS A 92 -14.02 -1.00 -10.24
CA LYS A 92 -13.46 -1.68 -9.07
C LYS A 92 -12.21 -1.00 -8.49
N ASN A 93 -11.45 -0.31 -9.31
CA ASN A 93 -10.24 0.39 -8.87
C ASN A 93 -10.52 1.59 -7.96
N ILE A 94 -11.73 2.15 -7.98
CA ILE A 94 -12.15 3.23 -7.07
C ILE A 94 -12.05 2.76 -5.62
N SER A 95 -12.67 1.62 -5.31
CA SER A 95 -12.63 1.06 -3.95
C SER A 95 -11.22 0.68 -3.51
N ILE A 96 -10.41 0.15 -4.43
CA ILE A 96 -9.01 -0.20 -4.16
C ILE A 96 -8.22 1.04 -3.75
N LEU A 97 -8.38 2.16 -4.44
CA LEU A 97 -7.69 3.41 -4.13
C LEU A 97 -8.13 4.00 -2.80
N PHE A 98 -9.43 4.00 -2.47
CA PHE A 98 -9.90 4.45 -1.17
C PHE A 98 -9.41 3.57 -0.02
N CYS A 99 -9.42 2.24 -0.20
CA CYS A 99 -8.83 1.32 0.77
C CYS A 99 -7.32 1.56 0.93
N ALA A 100 -6.61 1.79 -0.17
CA ALA A 100 -5.18 2.11 -0.11
C ALA A 100 -4.91 3.41 0.64
N ALA A 101 -5.74 4.45 0.46
CA ALA A 101 -5.62 5.70 1.22
C ALA A 101 -5.79 5.46 2.73
N ALA A 102 -6.81 4.72 3.14
CA ALA A 102 -7.06 4.42 4.56
C ALA A 102 -5.93 3.58 5.18
N ILE A 103 -5.49 2.53 4.48
CA ILE A 103 -4.41 1.64 4.97
C ILE A 103 -3.07 2.37 4.99
N SER A 104 -2.79 3.25 4.02
CA SER A 104 -1.56 4.03 4.00
C SER A 104 -1.42 4.94 5.23
N PHE A 105 -2.51 5.52 5.72
CA PHE A 105 -2.48 6.30 6.96
C PHE A 105 -1.96 5.47 8.13
N VAL A 106 -2.54 4.29 8.36
CA VAL A 106 -2.11 3.37 9.44
C VAL A 106 -0.67 2.91 9.24
N PHE A 107 -0.31 2.56 8.00
CA PHE A 107 1.04 2.10 7.67
C PHE A 107 2.10 3.17 7.94
N PHE A 108 1.91 4.40 7.45
CA PHE A 108 2.89 5.47 7.64
C PHE A 108 2.99 5.87 9.10
N PHE A 109 1.85 5.96 9.82
CA PHE A 109 1.83 6.19 11.25
C PHE A 109 2.68 5.17 12.02
N CYS A 110 2.48 3.87 11.77
CA CYS A 110 3.27 2.82 12.40
C CYS A 110 4.73 2.85 11.95
N ASN A 111 5.00 3.20 10.69
CA ASN A 111 6.35 3.26 10.14
C ASN A 111 7.17 4.42 10.76
N THR A 112 6.57 5.59 10.96
CA THR A 112 7.21 6.73 11.64
C THR A 112 7.52 6.41 13.11
N ASN A 113 6.64 5.62 13.75
CA ASN A 113 6.76 5.25 15.15
C ASN A 113 7.47 3.91 15.39
N ILE A 114 8.13 3.35 14.39
CA ILE A 114 8.90 2.10 14.56
C ILE A 114 10.05 2.24 15.58
N GLY A 115 10.56 3.46 15.81
CA GLY A 115 11.55 3.76 16.84
C GLY A 115 11.08 3.36 18.24
N ILE A 116 9.78 3.41 18.52
CA ILE A 116 9.21 2.97 19.80
C ILE A 116 9.46 1.47 20.02
N VAL A 117 9.35 0.67 18.93
CA VAL A 117 9.66 -0.78 18.98
C VAL A 117 11.16 -1.00 19.27
N LEU A 118 12.02 -0.06 18.89
CA LEU A 118 13.46 -0.09 19.13
C LEU A 118 13.88 0.52 20.49
N GLY A 119 12.91 0.88 21.34
CA GLY A 119 13.15 1.41 22.67
C GLY A 119 13.19 2.94 22.77
N GLU A 120 12.88 3.66 21.68
CA GLU A 120 12.69 5.12 21.76
C GLU A 120 11.40 5.40 22.55
N ARG A 121 11.47 6.38 23.48
CA ARG A 121 10.31 6.85 24.26
C ARG A 121 9.66 8.09 23.66
N VAL A 122 9.87 8.32 22.37
CA VAL A 122 9.40 9.52 21.68
C VAL A 122 8.37 9.12 20.64
N PHE A 123 7.17 9.64 20.80
CA PHE A 123 6.13 9.56 19.79
C PHE A 123 6.38 10.63 18.73
N LYS A 124 6.35 10.23 17.46
CA LYS A 124 6.62 11.11 16.32
C LYS A 124 5.36 11.22 15.45
N ILE A 125 5.07 12.43 15.00
CA ILE A 125 4.08 12.69 13.95
C ILE A 125 4.82 13.32 12.78
N ASP A 126 4.70 12.72 11.61
CA ASP A 126 5.30 13.21 10.38
C ASP A 126 4.21 13.65 9.39
N ILE A 127 4.49 14.68 8.62
CA ILE A 127 3.56 15.18 7.58
C ILE A 127 3.23 14.12 6.53
N THR A 128 4.12 13.17 6.30
CA THR A 128 3.94 12.05 5.36
C THR A 128 2.76 11.16 5.72
N GLU A 129 2.41 11.05 7.01
CA GLU A 129 1.27 10.28 7.50
C GLU A 129 -0.07 10.82 7.02
N ILE A 130 -0.14 12.12 6.75
CA ILE A 130 -1.35 12.80 6.27
C ILE A 130 -1.24 13.05 4.76
N LEU A 131 -0.09 13.49 4.29
CA LEU A 131 0.11 13.90 2.91
C LEU A 131 -0.05 12.74 1.93
N VAL A 132 0.56 11.58 2.21
CA VAL A 132 0.49 10.43 1.29
C VAL A 132 -0.93 9.87 1.18
N PRO A 133 -1.67 9.59 2.28
CA PRO A 133 -3.08 9.21 2.19
C PRO A 133 -3.96 10.25 1.48
N ALA A 134 -3.72 11.54 1.72
CA ALA A 134 -4.46 12.61 1.05
C ALA A 134 -4.22 12.62 -0.46
N ILE A 135 -3.00 12.44 -0.91
CA ILE A 135 -2.66 12.31 -2.34
C ILE A 135 -3.39 11.10 -2.94
N ILE A 136 -3.32 9.93 -2.30
CA ILE A 136 -3.99 8.72 -2.79
C ILE A 136 -5.51 8.93 -2.85
N CYS A 137 -6.10 9.57 -1.83
CA CYS A 137 -7.52 9.91 -1.80
C CYS A 137 -7.91 10.86 -2.95
N THR A 138 -7.09 11.87 -3.22
CA THR A 138 -7.28 12.78 -4.36
C THR A 138 -7.27 12.01 -5.69
N PHE A 139 -6.30 11.11 -5.87
CA PHE A 139 -6.27 10.22 -7.03
C PHE A 139 -7.52 9.34 -7.12
N ALA A 140 -8.04 8.82 -6.01
CA ALA A 140 -9.27 8.02 -5.98
C ALA A 140 -10.48 8.83 -6.47
N ILE A 141 -10.58 10.10 -6.06
CA ILE A 141 -11.65 11.01 -6.49
C ILE A 141 -11.52 11.32 -7.99
N MET A 142 -10.32 11.70 -8.46
CA MET A 142 -10.06 11.94 -9.89
C MET A 142 -10.36 10.71 -10.73
N TYR A 143 -9.96 9.52 -10.27
CA TYR A 143 -10.25 8.26 -10.94
C TYR A 143 -11.75 7.99 -11.01
N LYS A 144 -12.51 8.27 -9.93
CA LYS A 144 -13.98 8.16 -9.91
C LYS A 144 -14.63 9.09 -10.96
N VAL A 145 -14.15 10.32 -11.09
CA VAL A 145 -14.63 11.25 -12.13
C VAL A 145 -14.34 10.70 -13.52
N ALA A 146 -13.12 10.20 -13.75
CA ALA A 146 -12.75 9.60 -15.04
C ALA A 146 -13.62 8.38 -15.41
N VAL A 147 -13.97 7.54 -14.43
CA VAL A 147 -14.91 6.41 -14.63
C VAL A 147 -16.27 6.94 -15.08
N ASN A 148 -16.86 7.91 -14.37
CA ASN A 148 -18.19 8.45 -14.68
C ASN A 148 -18.22 9.06 -16.08
N VAL A 149 -17.24 9.88 -16.43
CA VAL A 149 -17.13 10.49 -17.78
C VAL A 149 -16.98 9.42 -18.87
N SER A 150 -16.21 8.38 -18.61
CA SER A 150 -16.04 7.28 -19.57
C SER A 150 -17.33 6.47 -19.78
N GLU A 151 -18.11 6.26 -18.70
CA GLU A 151 -19.41 5.59 -18.77
C GLU A 151 -20.45 6.43 -19.53
N GLU A 152 -20.53 7.75 -19.25
CA GLU A 152 -21.42 8.67 -19.97
C GLU A 152 -21.11 8.73 -21.46
N ASN A 153 -19.84 8.83 -21.84
CA ASN A 153 -19.43 8.83 -23.24
C ASN A 153 -19.72 7.51 -23.96
N SER A 154 -19.74 6.39 -23.24
CA SER A 154 -20.08 5.08 -23.84
C SER A 154 -21.57 4.90 -24.11
N LEU A 155 -22.42 5.69 -23.46
CA LEU A 155 -23.87 5.67 -23.64
C LEU A 155 -24.35 6.59 -24.79
N THR A 156 -23.46 7.47 -25.29
CA THR A 156 -23.80 8.48 -26.31
C THR A 156 -23.47 8.02 -27.74
N ILE A 157 -22.93 6.81 -27.92
CA ILE A 157 -22.61 6.18 -29.20
C ILE A 157 -23.60 5.06 -29.49
#